data_f5c89ae6a3e96f2c08f768514946e218
#
_entry.id   f5c89ae6a3e96f2c08f768514946e218
#
_cell.length_a   1.000
_cell.length_b   1.000
_cell.length_c   1.000
_cell.angle_alpha   90.00
_cell.angle_beta   90.00
_cell.angle_gamma   90.00
#
_symmetry.space_group_name_H-M   'P 1'
#
loop_
_entity.id
_entity.type
_entity.pdbx_description
1 polymer ?
#
loop_
_entity_poly.entity_id
_entity_poly.type
_entity_poly.pdbx_seq_one_letter_code
_entity_poly.pdbx_strand_id
1 'polypeptide(L)'
;ICGGYQMLGECITDPYGVEEGGMLRGMELLPLETEMEQEKTRTQVDGTFEELTGVLSVLSGVKLTGYEIHMGASRRTDHAEIDMDTVMMDLGRSEEPEMLQEKRYEYLCHITDQAENQKADGICAGNVYGTYVHGVFDADGIAAKIVEALATKKGISMEAVTQQNYQEFK
;
A
#
# COMPACT_ATOMS: atom_id res chain seq x y z
N ILE A 1 1.84 -4.54 6.45
CA ILE A 1 3.27 -4.51 6.09
C ILE A 1 3.75 -5.94 5.92
N CYS A 2 4.66 -6.20 4.96
CA CYS A 2 5.29 -7.49 4.68
C CYS A 2 4.23 -8.61 4.43
N GLY A 3 4.26 -9.72 5.17
CA GLY A 3 3.27 -10.80 5.01
C GLY A 3 1.83 -10.32 5.13
N GLY A 4 1.56 -9.32 5.99
CA GLY A 4 0.25 -8.69 6.05
C GLY A 4 -0.12 -7.94 4.75
N TYR A 5 0.84 -7.36 4.05
CA TYR A 5 0.61 -6.76 2.73
C TYR A 5 0.29 -7.83 1.69
N GLN A 6 1.04 -8.93 1.67
CA GLN A 6 0.79 -10.07 0.79
C GLN A 6 -0.62 -10.64 1.01
N MET A 7 -1.04 -10.77 2.26
CA MET A 7 -2.39 -11.25 2.63
C MET A 7 -3.54 -10.34 2.19
N LEU A 8 -3.28 -9.04 1.99
CA LEU A 8 -4.29 -8.12 1.44
C LEU A 8 -4.57 -8.38 -0.05
N GLY A 9 -3.69 -9.11 -0.73
CA GLY A 9 -3.81 -9.48 -2.15
C GLY A 9 -4.84 -10.56 -2.42
N GLU A 10 -4.81 -11.07 -3.62
CA GLU A 10 -5.72 -12.12 -4.12
C GLU A 10 -5.21 -13.50 -3.76
N CYS A 11 -3.93 -13.76 -3.99
CA CYS A 11 -3.31 -15.04 -3.62
C CYS A 11 -1.81 -14.92 -3.34
N ILE A 12 -1.31 -15.90 -2.59
CA ILE A 12 0.12 -16.14 -2.36
C ILE A 12 0.41 -17.55 -2.84
N THR A 13 1.37 -17.69 -3.75
CA THR A 13 1.84 -18.99 -4.23
C THR A 13 3.22 -19.29 -3.67
N ASP A 14 3.46 -20.51 -3.28
CA ASP A 14 4.76 -20.99 -2.76
C ASP A 14 5.21 -22.24 -3.53
N PRO A 15 5.69 -22.04 -4.77
CA PRO A 15 6.09 -23.17 -5.63
C PRO A 15 7.33 -23.90 -5.11
N TYR A 16 8.11 -23.28 -4.25
CA TYR A 16 9.37 -23.83 -3.75
C TYR A 16 9.26 -24.41 -2.33
N GLY A 17 8.10 -24.30 -1.68
CA GLY A 17 7.93 -24.76 -0.29
C GLY A 17 8.80 -23.98 0.70
N VAL A 18 8.91 -22.68 0.50
CA VAL A 18 9.67 -21.78 1.38
C VAL A 18 9.02 -21.72 2.77
N GLU A 19 7.70 -21.77 2.78
CA GLU A 19 6.88 -21.89 3.98
C GLU A 19 6.20 -23.28 3.95
N GLU A 20 4.90 -23.38 3.68
CA GLU A 20 4.17 -24.64 3.66
C GLU A 20 3.94 -25.21 2.26
N GLY A 21 4.34 -24.46 1.22
CA GLY A 21 4.08 -24.82 -0.17
C GLY A 21 2.63 -24.62 -0.62
N GLY A 22 2.42 -24.70 -1.94
CA GLY A 22 1.09 -24.60 -2.53
C GLY A 22 0.60 -23.17 -2.75
N MET A 23 -0.71 -22.94 -2.57
CA MET A 23 -1.34 -21.65 -2.80
C MET A 23 -2.30 -21.33 -1.65
N LEU A 24 -2.20 -20.09 -1.17
CA LEU A 24 -3.07 -19.51 -0.16
C LEU A 24 -3.88 -18.37 -0.79
N ARG A 25 -5.20 -18.38 -0.61
CA ARG A 25 -6.06 -17.26 -1.01
C ARG A 25 -5.92 -16.12 -0.03
N GLY A 26 -5.74 -14.90 -0.56
CA GLY A 26 -5.67 -13.67 0.22
C GLY A 26 -7.03 -13.08 0.56
N MET A 27 -7.04 -11.83 0.98
CA MET A 27 -8.24 -11.09 1.40
C MET A 27 -8.93 -10.33 0.25
N GLU A 28 -8.32 -10.30 -0.93
CA GLU A 28 -8.83 -9.63 -2.15
C GLU A 28 -9.18 -8.13 -1.94
N LEU A 29 -8.43 -7.46 -1.09
CA LEU A 29 -8.60 -6.03 -0.81
C LEU A 29 -7.73 -5.16 -1.74
N LEU A 30 -6.62 -5.71 -2.22
CA LEU A 30 -5.70 -5.10 -3.17
C LEU A 30 -5.50 -6.03 -4.37
N PRO A 31 -5.33 -5.48 -5.59
CA PRO A 31 -5.07 -6.25 -6.80
C PRO A 31 -3.60 -6.69 -6.82
N LEU A 32 -3.29 -7.70 -6.07
CA LEU A 32 -1.93 -8.14 -5.80
C LEU A 32 -1.87 -9.66 -5.75
N GLU A 33 -0.96 -10.24 -6.49
CA GLU A 33 -0.53 -11.64 -6.34
C GLU A 33 0.92 -11.67 -5.88
N THR A 34 1.23 -12.62 -5.01
CA THR A 34 2.59 -12.83 -4.52
C THR A 34 3.05 -14.24 -4.83
N GLU A 35 4.25 -14.36 -5.38
CA GLU A 35 4.96 -15.64 -5.50
C GLU A 35 6.12 -15.64 -4.51
N MET A 36 6.16 -16.65 -3.64
CA MET A 36 7.25 -16.82 -2.67
C MET A 36 8.52 -17.20 -3.40
N GLU A 37 9.62 -16.54 -3.06
CA GLU A 37 10.95 -16.77 -3.63
C GLU A 37 11.88 -17.39 -2.60
N GLN A 38 12.90 -18.10 -3.06
CA GLN A 38 13.89 -18.72 -2.17
C GLN A 38 14.86 -17.72 -1.56
N GLU A 39 15.04 -16.58 -2.21
CA GLU A 39 15.91 -15.51 -1.75
C GLU A 39 15.11 -14.42 -1.02
N LYS A 40 15.68 -13.96 0.09
CA LYS A 40 15.09 -12.88 0.90
C LYS A 40 15.62 -11.54 0.47
N THR A 41 14.75 -10.63 0.08
CA THR A 41 15.09 -9.22 -0.09
C THR A 41 15.28 -8.60 1.30
N ARG A 42 16.43 -7.92 1.49
CA ARG A 42 16.72 -7.13 2.68
C ARG A 42 17.63 -5.97 2.32
N THR A 43 17.08 -4.79 2.21
CA THR A 43 17.83 -3.58 1.89
C THR A 43 17.27 -2.38 2.63
N GLN A 44 18.12 -1.43 2.95
CA GLN A 44 17.69 -0.12 3.43
C GLN A 44 17.23 0.70 2.23
N VAL A 45 16.16 1.45 2.40
CA VAL A 45 15.57 2.26 1.35
C VAL A 45 15.23 3.66 1.86
N ASP A 46 15.39 4.63 0.98
CA ASP A 46 14.85 5.97 1.10
C ASP A 46 13.80 6.16 0.02
N GLY A 47 12.78 6.98 0.29
CA GLY A 47 11.71 7.14 -0.68
C GLY A 47 10.83 8.34 -0.43
N THR A 48 9.76 8.41 -1.20
CA THR A 48 8.75 9.47 -1.11
C THR A 48 7.38 8.85 -1.35
N PHE A 49 6.41 9.21 -0.52
CA PHE A 49 5.02 8.82 -0.75
C PHE A 49 4.50 9.47 -2.03
N GLU A 50 3.74 8.69 -2.79
CA GLU A 50 3.01 9.17 -3.96
C GLU A 50 1.89 10.14 -3.60
N GLU A 51 1.19 10.65 -4.59
CA GLU A 51 -0.07 11.35 -4.41
C GLU A 51 -1.12 10.38 -3.87
N LEU A 52 -1.40 10.48 -2.56
CA LEU A 52 -2.31 9.56 -1.88
C LEU A 52 -3.69 10.19 -1.70
N THR A 53 -4.69 9.33 -1.71
CA THR A 53 -6.08 9.70 -1.40
C THR A 53 -6.48 9.21 -0.01
N GLY A 54 -7.65 9.66 0.47
CA GLY A 54 -8.19 9.22 1.75
C GLY A 54 -7.44 9.76 2.97
N VAL A 55 -7.34 8.95 4.02
CA VAL A 55 -6.77 9.39 5.31
C VAL A 55 -5.28 9.68 5.23
N LEU A 56 -4.55 8.93 4.40
CA LEU A 56 -3.11 9.11 4.26
C LEU A 56 -2.70 10.18 3.24
N SER A 57 -3.66 10.93 2.65
CA SER A 57 -3.34 12.04 1.74
C SER A 57 -2.39 13.08 2.35
N VAL A 58 -2.37 13.19 3.67
CA VAL A 58 -1.43 14.05 4.44
C VAL A 58 0.03 13.63 4.30
N LEU A 59 0.29 12.45 3.79
CA LEU A 59 1.63 11.92 3.53
C LEU A 59 2.10 12.16 2.09
N SER A 60 1.24 12.63 1.18
CA SER A 60 1.62 12.88 -0.22
C SER A 60 2.87 13.74 -0.31
N GLY A 61 3.89 13.25 -1.03
CA GLY A 61 5.18 13.94 -1.18
C GLY A 61 6.08 13.93 0.07
N VAL A 62 5.66 13.30 1.16
CA VAL A 62 6.49 13.18 2.38
C VAL A 62 7.58 12.14 2.15
N LYS A 63 8.80 12.45 2.57
CA LYS A 63 9.92 11.52 2.52
C LYS A 63 9.75 10.42 3.57
N LEU A 64 10.18 9.22 3.23
CA LEU A 64 10.25 8.08 4.11
C LEU A 64 11.65 7.45 4.06
N THR A 65 11.99 6.74 5.11
CA THR A 65 13.14 5.85 5.16
C THR A 65 12.74 4.58 5.90
N GLY A 66 13.37 3.47 5.58
CA GLY A 66 13.04 2.21 6.20
C GLY A 66 13.85 1.05 5.63
N TYR A 67 13.30 -0.13 5.78
CA TYR A 67 13.91 -1.36 5.29
C TYR A 67 12.91 -2.14 4.47
N GLU A 68 13.23 -2.41 3.23
CA GLU A 68 12.50 -3.39 2.43
C GLU A 68 12.94 -4.79 2.87
N ILE A 69 12.02 -5.56 3.47
CA ILE A 69 12.30 -6.90 3.98
C ILE A 69 11.13 -7.81 3.62
N HIS A 70 11.34 -8.74 2.69
CA HIS A 70 10.31 -9.73 2.34
C HIS A 70 10.92 -10.98 1.70
N MET A 71 10.13 -12.05 1.66
CA MET A 71 10.31 -13.19 0.78
C MET A 71 9.17 -13.20 -0.22
N GLY A 72 9.52 -13.39 -1.49
CA GLY A 72 8.57 -13.38 -2.60
C GLY A 72 8.47 -12.06 -3.35
N ALA A 73 8.07 -12.17 -4.59
CA ALA A 73 7.80 -11.07 -5.50
C ALA A 73 6.30 -10.84 -5.61
N SER A 74 5.87 -9.61 -5.43
CA SER A 74 4.47 -9.23 -5.61
C SER A 74 4.29 -8.44 -6.89
N ARG A 75 3.22 -8.75 -7.60
CA ARG A 75 2.82 -8.04 -8.82
C ARG A 75 1.37 -7.62 -8.73
N ARG A 76 1.06 -6.51 -9.39
CA ARG A 76 -0.33 -6.04 -9.54
C ARG A 76 -1.08 -6.94 -10.53
N THR A 77 -2.34 -7.19 -10.20
CA THR A 77 -3.26 -8.01 -11.01
C THR A 77 -4.36 -7.18 -11.67
N ASP A 78 -4.45 -5.88 -11.34
CA ASP A 78 -5.33 -4.99 -12.05
C ASP A 78 -4.90 -5.00 -13.51
N HIS A 79 -5.61 -5.79 -14.27
CA HIS A 79 -5.36 -5.97 -15.69
C HIS A 79 -5.39 -4.60 -16.35
N ALA A 80 -4.20 -4.23 -16.80
CA ALA A 80 -3.98 -3.08 -17.61
C ALA A 80 -5.17 -2.84 -18.55
N GLU A 81 -5.60 -1.57 -18.56
CA GLU A 81 -6.22 -0.98 -19.72
C GLU A 81 -7.20 -1.92 -20.42
N ILE A 82 -8.38 -2.08 -19.85
CA ILE A 82 -9.54 -2.28 -20.70
C ILE A 82 -9.50 -1.06 -21.60
N ASP A 83 -9.07 -1.27 -22.86
CA ASP A 83 -9.11 -0.23 -23.86
C ASP A 83 -10.57 0.23 -23.96
N MET A 84 -10.89 1.31 -23.23
CA MET A 84 -12.24 1.84 -23.14
C MET A 84 -12.79 2.20 -24.53
N ASP A 85 -11.90 2.53 -25.48
CA ASP A 85 -12.29 2.79 -26.86
C ASP A 85 -12.83 1.52 -27.53
N THR A 86 -12.24 0.36 -27.27
CA THR A 86 -12.73 -0.93 -27.78
C THR A 86 -14.04 -1.34 -27.11
N VAL A 87 -14.19 -1.14 -25.80
CA VAL A 87 -15.43 -1.47 -25.07
C VAL A 87 -16.58 -0.55 -25.46
N MET A 88 -16.31 0.75 -25.67
CA MET A 88 -17.31 1.73 -26.10
C MET A 88 -17.78 1.48 -27.53
N MET A 89 -16.90 1.01 -28.44
CA MET A 89 -17.28 0.60 -29.78
C MET A 89 -18.22 -0.62 -29.80
N ASP A 90 -18.02 -1.58 -28.90
CA ASP A 90 -18.79 -2.83 -28.88
C ASP A 90 -20.18 -2.65 -28.23
N LEU A 91 -20.36 -1.68 -27.33
CA LEU A 91 -21.59 -1.44 -26.60
C LEU A 91 -22.52 -0.40 -27.24
N GLY A 92 -22.05 0.37 -28.23
CA GLY A 92 -22.86 1.39 -28.94
C GLY A 92 -23.51 2.42 -28.01
N ARG A 93 -22.97 2.67 -26.83
CA ARG A 93 -23.47 3.60 -25.83
C ARG A 93 -22.61 4.83 -25.73
N SER A 94 -23.25 5.98 -25.73
CA SER A 94 -22.63 7.31 -25.56
C SER A 94 -22.64 7.82 -24.12
N GLU A 95 -23.05 7.02 -23.15
CA GLU A 95 -23.09 7.39 -21.72
C GLU A 95 -22.27 6.39 -20.92
N GLU A 96 -21.36 6.88 -20.11
CA GLU A 96 -20.57 6.07 -19.18
C GLU A 96 -21.52 5.38 -18.19
N PRO A 97 -21.43 4.04 -18.05
CA PRO A 97 -22.23 3.36 -17.03
C PRO A 97 -21.75 3.77 -15.64
N GLU A 98 -22.66 4.30 -14.82
CA GLU A 98 -22.46 4.68 -13.41
C GLU A 98 -21.84 3.56 -12.53
N MET A 99 -21.69 2.34 -13.05
CA MET A 99 -21.20 1.17 -12.35
C MET A 99 -19.66 0.98 -12.40
N LEU A 100 -18.95 1.78 -13.18
CA LEU A 100 -17.49 1.74 -13.24
C LEU A 100 -16.89 2.91 -12.44
N GLN A 101 -17.21 3.03 -11.18
CA GLN A 101 -16.25 3.62 -10.25
C GLN A 101 -15.12 2.59 -10.09
N GLU A 102 -14.20 2.59 -11.07
CA GLU A 102 -12.97 1.84 -10.98
C GLU A 102 -12.32 2.16 -9.62
N LYS A 103 -12.17 1.13 -8.78
CA LYS A 103 -11.33 1.25 -7.60
C LYS A 103 -9.96 1.67 -8.12
N ARG A 104 -9.64 2.95 -7.97
CA ARG A 104 -8.35 3.46 -8.40
C ARG A 104 -7.30 2.92 -7.45
N TYR A 105 -6.45 2.06 -7.98
CA TYR A 105 -5.31 1.52 -7.25
C TYR A 105 -4.08 2.34 -7.59
N GLU A 106 -3.41 2.83 -6.57
CA GLU A 106 -2.23 3.68 -6.72
C GLU A 106 -1.05 3.03 -6.01
N TYR A 107 0.16 3.31 -6.46
CA TYR A 107 1.33 2.94 -5.68
C TYR A 107 1.39 3.80 -4.41
N LEU A 108 1.90 3.20 -3.33
CA LEU A 108 2.00 3.91 -2.05
C LEU A 108 3.19 4.86 -2.04
N CYS A 109 4.33 4.44 -2.59
CA CYS A 109 5.54 5.22 -2.60
C CYS A 109 6.49 4.80 -3.73
N HIS A 110 7.44 5.67 -4.04
CA HIS A 110 8.67 5.32 -4.75
C HIS A 110 9.81 5.19 -3.77
N ILE A 111 10.60 4.12 -3.92
CA ILE A 111 11.74 3.83 -3.06
C ILE A 111 13.01 3.70 -3.90
N THR A 112 14.14 4.04 -3.27
CA THR A 112 15.49 3.91 -3.82
C THR A 112 16.32 3.10 -2.84
N ASP A 113 16.97 2.05 -3.30
CA ASP A 113 17.86 1.21 -2.49
C ASP A 113 19.29 1.79 -2.43
N GLN A 114 20.16 1.13 -1.65
CA GLN A 114 21.57 1.55 -1.50
C GLN A 114 22.40 1.42 -2.79
N ALA A 115 21.92 0.68 -3.79
CA ALA A 115 22.54 0.54 -5.10
C ALA A 115 21.96 1.53 -6.13
N GLU A 116 21.17 2.51 -5.67
CA GLU A 116 20.49 3.53 -6.48
C GLU A 116 19.41 2.97 -7.44
N ASN A 117 18.96 1.73 -7.23
CA ASN A 117 17.82 1.20 -7.97
C ASN A 117 16.52 1.84 -7.45
N GLN A 118 15.71 2.30 -8.38
CA GLN A 118 14.42 2.93 -8.07
C GLN A 118 13.27 2.03 -8.49
N LYS A 119 12.25 1.95 -7.64
CA LYS A 119 11.00 1.27 -7.96
C LYS A 119 9.83 1.82 -7.17
N ALA A 120 8.63 1.57 -7.67
CA ALA A 120 7.41 1.76 -6.90
C ALA A 120 7.25 0.62 -5.88
N ASP A 121 6.77 0.94 -4.68
CA ASP A 121 6.45 -0.02 -3.64
C ASP A 121 5.09 0.27 -3.02
N GLY A 122 4.45 -0.80 -2.60
CA GLY A 122 3.16 -0.76 -1.97
C GLY A 122 2.02 -0.42 -2.92
N ILE A 123 0.81 -0.74 -2.48
CA ILE A 123 -0.43 -0.41 -3.19
C ILE A 123 -1.40 0.19 -2.18
N CYS A 124 -2.17 1.17 -2.62
CA CYS A 124 -3.28 1.73 -1.87
C CYS A 124 -4.57 1.72 -2.68
N ALA A 125 -5.69 1.53 -1.96
CA ALA A 125 -7.04 1.60 -2.49
C ALA A 125 -8.00 2.12 -1.40
N GLY A 126 -8.46 3.34 -1.53
CA GLY A 126 -9.33 3.94 -0.52
C GLY A 126 -8.65 4.04 0.85
N ASN A 127 -9.05 3.22 1.80
CA ASN A 127 -8.46 3.17 3.15
C ASN A 127 -7.62 1.90 3.40
N VAL A 128 -7.28 1.16 2.35
CA VAL A 128 -6.41 -0.02 2.43
C VAL A 128 -5.04 0.36 1.90
N TYR A 129 -4.02 0.11 2.69
CA TYR A 129 -2.63 0.46 2.38
C TYR A 129 -1.72 -0.71 2.70
N GLY A 130 -0.83 -1.05 1.78
CA GLY A 130 0.13 -2.12 1.95
C GLY A 130 1.50 -1.76 1.39
N THR A 131 2.59 -2.20 2.03
CA THR A 131 3.98 -1.94 1.62
C THR A 131 4.92 -3.01 2.17
N TYR A 132 6.07 -3.17 1.53
CA TYR A 132 7.19 -3.95 2.05
C TYR A 132 8.16 -3.13 2.92
N VAL A 133 7.99 -1.81 2.99
CA VAL A 133 8.87 -0.95 3.79
C VAL A 133 8.53 -1.08 5.26
N HIS A 134 9.43 -1.73 6.00
CA HIS A 134 9.41 -1.77 7.46
C HIS A 134 9.97 -0.46 8.03
N GLY A 135 9.42 -0.01 9.16
CA GLY A 135 9.81 1.26 9.77
C GLY A 135 9.23 2.49 9.07
N VAL A 136 8.31 2.32 8.13
CA VAL A 136 7.69 3.42 7.38
C VAL A 136 7.06 4.50 8.28
N PHE A 137 6.66 4.15 9.49
CA PHE A 137 6.08 5.07 10.48
C PHE A 137 7.10 5.70 11.42
N ASP A 138 8.36 5.23 11.39
CA ASP A 138 9.40 5.67 12.31
C ASP A 138 10.11 6.94 11.82
N ALA A 139 9.96 7.27 10.53
CA ALA A 139 10.51 8.51 9.99
C ALA A 139 9.81 9.73 10.61
N ASP A 140 10.62 10.79 10.83
CA ASP A 140 10.21 11.98 11.56
C ASP A 140 8.89 12.58 11.04
N GLY A 141 7.94 12.68 11.96
CA GLY A 141 6.65 13.34 11.73
C GLY A 141 5.59 12.51 11.01
N ILE A 142 5.89 11.33 10.47
CA ILE A 142 4.89 10.51 9.75
C ILE A 142 3.77 10.08 10.69
N ALA A 143 4.11 9.49 11.83
CA ALA A 143 3.12 9.05 12.81
C ALA A 143 2.27 10.22 13.33
N ALA A 144 2.89 11.38 13.58
CA ALA A 144 2.18 12.58 14.02
C ALA A 144 1.17 13.06 12.98
N LYS A 145 1.55 13.11 11.71
CA LYS A 145 0.64 13.50 10.59
C LYS A 145 -0.57 12.56 10.48
N ILE A 146 -0.35 11.25 10.63
CA ILE A 146 -1.42 10.26 10.60
C ILE A 146 -2.38 10.47 11.76
N VAL A 147 -1.85 10.64 12.98
CA VAL A 147 -2.67 10.88 14.18
C VAL A 147 -3.49 12.16 14.04
N GLU A 148 -2.89 13.24 13.54
CA GLU A 148 -3.59 14.50 13.29
C GLU A 148 -4.71 14.35 12.25
N ALA A 149 -4.46 13.65 11.15
CA ALA A 149 -5.47 13.39 10.13
C ALA A 149 -6.65 12.57 10.68
N LEU A 150 -6.35 11.54 11.47
CA LEU A 150 -7.37 10.70 12.10
C LEU A 150 -8.19 11.48 13.15
N ALA A 151 -7.52 12.30 13.97
CA ALA A 151 -8.17 13.16 14.96
C ALA A 151 -9.11 14.16 14.27
N THR A 152 -8.63 14.83 13.22
CA THR A 152 -9.42 15.76 12.41
C THR A 152 -10.66 15.08 11.83
N LYS A 153 -10.48 13.88 11.23
CA LYS A 153 -11.59 13.10 10.66
C LYS A 153 -12.64 12.73 11.72
N LYS A 154 -12.23 12.52 12.97
CA LYS A 154 -13.13 12.21 14.09
C LYS A 154 -13.63 13.44 14.84
N GLY A 155 -13.24 14.65 14.47
CA GLY A 155 -13.59 15.88 15.18
C GLY A 155 -12.96 15.99 16.57
N ILE A 156 -11.82 15.34 16.81
CA ILE A 156 -11.09 15.36 18.08
C ILE A 156 -9.97 16.40 17.99
N SER A 157 -9.85 17.28 18.99
CA SER A 157 -8.73 18.22 19.05
C SER A 157 -7.42 17.52 19.44
N MET A 158 -6.30 17.96 18.86
CA MET A 158 -4.97 17.39 19.18
C MET A 158 -4.57 17.63 20.65
N GLU A 159 -5.05 18.70 21.28
CA GLU A 159 -4.85 18.94 22.71
C GLU A 159 -5.44 17.83 23.58
N ALA A 160 -6.62 17.30 23.19
CA ALA A 160 -7.25 16.19 23.91
C ALA A 160 -6.46 14.88 23.76
N VAL A 161 -5.86 14.62 22.61
CA VAL A 161 -5.03 13.44 22.36
C VAL A 161 -3.76 13.48 23.21
N THR A 162 -3.12 14.64 23.31
CA THR A 162 -1.88 14.82 24.10
C THR A 162 -2.14 14.69 25.60
N GLN A 163 -3.25 15.18 26.10
CA GLN A 163 -3.62 15.09 27.52
C GLN A 163 -3.94 13.67 27.98
N GLN A 164 -4.55 12.84 27.14
CA GLN A 164 -4.82 11.44 27.47
C GLN A 164 -3.53 10.62 27.66
N ASN A 165 -2.55 10.81 26.80
CA ASN A 165 -1.28 10.09 26.90
C ASN A 165 -0.48 10.41 28.18
N TYR A 166 -0.62 11.61 28.76
CA TYR A 166 0.03 11.98 30.01
C TYR A 166 -0.63 11.39 31.26
N GLN A 167 -1.92 11.02 31.18
CA GLN A 167 -2.65 10.48 32.34
C GLN A 167 -2.55 8.95 32.48
N GLU A 168 -2.33 8.23 31.38
CA GLU A 168 -2.19 6.76 31.41
C GLU A 168 -0.82 6.27 31.90
N PHE A 169 0.19 7.13 32.00
CA PHE A 169 1.54 6.80 32.46
C PHE A 169 1.87 7.29 33.89
N LYS A 170 0.87 7.67 34.71
CA LYS A 170 0.99 7.95 36.14
C LYS A 170 0.28 6.87 36.95
#